data_d842e40a2222df03ff6ec4ce587d0ea1
#
_entry.id   d842e40a2222df03ff6ec4ce587d0ea1
#
_cell.length_a   1.000
_cell.length_b   1.000
_cell.length_c   1.000
_cell.angle_alpha   90.00
_cell.angle_beta   90.00
_cell.angle_gamma   90.00
#
_symmetry.space_group_name_H-M   'P 1'
#
loop_
_entity.id
_entity.type
_entity.pdbx_description
1 polymer ?
#
loop_
_entity_poly.entity_id
_entity_poly.type
_entity_poly.pdbx_seq_one_letter_code
_entity_poly.pdbx_strand_id
1 'polypeptide(L)'
;MKKTSEERSDNRITSAQGGIVNFYRRHIANSGIDVYMLAIVFFLVFCGLVMVFSASYAYAYSSAGDSTLYIRKQLGFMLIGVFGMLLIGWFVPSDFFKAMALPAYFGGLMLLVLVLFMGESKDLAKRWIEIGPISFQPSEIMKYSLVVTLAWYYHRFYKKVHQKGFWKSLLYSTIIPFVIVAIPAVLVLAENHLSGFIIILLIGISVMWVGGANKWLFSIGFFVVIAVVVGFVVLCKTSPETVKDLFPKEYMFKRVDMWLNPESYDVQSDTWQTVQGKIAVGSGGLFGRGLGKSLQKHLFVSQPQNDFIYSIVCEELGFIGGVGVIVLYFVFMFRGLHIAKNSRDVFSALTVIGIVGHVGTQALLNIGVVTGVLPNTGITLPFFSAGGSSLIILLAEMGIILTISRKARIDR
;
A
#
# COMPACT_ATOMS: atom_id res chain seq x y z
N MET A 1 -48.85 38.08 27.72
CA MET A 1 -47.56 38.70 27.39
C MET A 1 -46.97 37.95 26.22
N LYS A 2 -46.93 38.52 25.01
CA LYS A 2 -46.32 37.93 23.81
C LYS A 2 -44.81 38.22 23.87
N LYS A 3 -43.99 37.19 23.99
CA LYS A 3 -42.56 37.33 23.77
C LYS A 3 -42.32 37.83 22.34
N THR A 4 -41.55 38.88 22.19
CA THR A 4 -41.26 39.52 20.90
C THR A 4 -40.48 38.61 19.99
N SER A 5 -40.62 38.76 18.69
CA SER A 5 -39.99 37.95 17.65
C SER A 5 -38.47 37.97 17.73
N GLU A 6 -37.89 39.01 18.28
CA GLU A 6 -36.44 39.17 18.52
C GLU A 6 -35.89 38.22 19.61
N GLU A 7 -36.60 38.05 20.73
CA GLU A 7 -36.20 37.09 21.78
C GLU A 7 -36.23 35.62 21.31
N ARG A 8 -37.09 35.30 20.33
CA ARG A 8 -37.16 33.97 19.72
C ARG A 8 -36.01 33.73 18.69
N SER A 9 -35.60 34.78 18.00
CA SER A 9 -34.44 34.76 17.08
C SER A 9 -33.13 34.60 17.84
N ASP A 10 -32.93 35.36 18.90
CA ASP A 10 -31.73 35.28 19.73
C ASP A 10 -31.57 33.93 20.44
N ASN A 11 -32.64 33.34 20.94
CA ASN A 11 -32.64 31.99 21.55
C ASN A 11 -32.36 30.87 20.52
N ARG A 12 -32.72 31.05 19.25
CA ARG A 12 -32.39 30.08 18.19
C ARG A 12 -30.90 30.18 17.75
N ILE A 13 -30.37 31.38 17.67
CA ILE A 13 -28.96 31.62 17.33
C ILE A 13 -28.03 31.11 18.45
N THR A 14 -28.39 31.38 19.71
CA THR A 14 -27.62 30.89 20.87
C THR A 14 -27.72 29.37 21.03
N SER A 15 -28.86 28.74 20.72
CA SER A 15 -29.00 27.27 20.74
C SER A 15 -28.24 26.59 19.60
N ALA A 16 -28.23 27.18 18.41
CA ALA A 16 -27.46 26.68 17.26
C ALA A 16 -25.95 26.83 17.48
N GLN A 17 -25.50 27.97 18.00
CA GLN A 17 -24.10 28.18 18.40
C GLN A 17 -23.71 27.26 19.55
N GLY A 18 -24.55 27.04 20.54
CA GLY A 18 -24.36 26.07 21.61
C GLY A 18 -24.25 24.62 21.07
N GLY A 19 -25.07 24.28 20.05
CA GLY A 19 -25.03 22.99 19.35
C GLY A 19 -23.72 22.78 18.60
N ILE A 20 -23.27 23.78 17.85
CA ILE A 20 -21.98 23.74 17.10
C ILE A 20 -20.79 23.72 18.06
N VAL A 21 -20.79 24.54 19.11
CA VAL A 21 -19.74 24.58 20.14
C VAL A 21 -19.70 23.26 20.93
N ASN A 22 -20.84 22.65 21.26
CA ASN A 22 -20.93 21.37 21.93
C ASN A 22 -20.54 20.20 20.99
N PHE A 23 -20.89 20.30 19.70
CA PHE A 23 -20.40 19.38 18.68
C PHE A 23 -18.87 19.48 18.56
N TYR A 24 -18.33 20.70 18.49
CA TYR A 24 -16.89 20.96 18.44
C TYR A 24 -16.19 20.46 19.72
N ARG A 25 -16.71 20.77 20.92
CA ARG A 25 -16.16 20.27 22.20
C ARG A 25 -16.25 18.75 22.33
N ARG A 26 -17.34 18.12 21.94
CA ARG A 26 -17.49 16.67 22.06
C ARG A 26 -16.65 15.89 21.04
N HIS A 27 -16.37 16.44 19.87
CA HIS A 27 -15.72 15.72 18.77
C HIS A 27 -14.29 16.18 18.48
N ILE A 28 -13.91 17.39 18.87
CA ILE A 28 -12.60 17.97 18.53
C ILE A 28 -11.72 18.24 19.75
N ALA A 29 -12.28 18.72 20.86
CA ALA A 29 -11.50 19.20 21.99
C ALA A 29 -10.89 18.11 22.90
N ASN A 30 -11.37 16.84 22.82
CA ASN A 30 -10.86 15.73 23.66
C ASN A 30 -10.14 14.63 22.88
N SER A 31 -9.86 14.81 21.60
CA SER A 31 -9.25 13.78 20.74
C SER A 31 -8.24 14.39 19.79
N GLY A 32 -6.99 14.58 20.24
CA GLY A 32 -5.88 14.95 19.35
C GLY A 32 -5.51 13.78 18.43
N ILE A 33 -5.03 14.10 17.24
CA ILE A 33 -4.40 13.16 16.30
C ILE A 33 -3.16 12.56 16.98
N ASP A 34 -2.83 11.30 16.65
CA ASP A 34 -1.60 10.67 17.08
C ASP A 34 -0.38 11.36 16.45
N VAL A 35 0.31 12.17 17.26
CA VAL A 35 1.45 13.00 16.82
C VAL A 35 2.65 12.13 16.42
N TYR A 36 2.84 10.99 17.08
CA TYR A 36 3.95 10.09 16.74
C TYR A 36 3.73 9.46 15.37
N MET A 37 2.51 8.97 15.06
CA MET A 37 2.20 8.45 13.73
C MET A 37 2.36 9.53 12.67
N LEU A 38 1.88 10.74 12.94
CA LEU A 38 2.03 11.89 12.04
C LEU A 38 3.52 12.20 11.77
N ALA A 39 4.34 12.26 12.81
CA ALA A 39 5.78 12.54 12.70
C ALA A 39 6.50 11.44 11.89
N ILE A 40 6.17 10.15 12.14
CA ILE A 40 6.75 9.02 11.39
C ILE A 40 6.41 9.14 9.90
N VAL A 41 5.15 9.42 9.55
CA VAL A 41 4.72 9.57 8.16
C VAL A 41 5.43 10.75 7.50
N PHE A 42 5.51 11.91 8.15
CA PHE A 42 6.26 13.05 7.62
C PHE A 42 7.73 12.73 7.39
N PHE A 43 8.35 12.01 8.32
CA PHE A 43 9.76 11.64 8.19
C PHE A 43 9.97 10.66 7.03
N LEU A 44 9.11 9.64 6.88
CA LEU A 44 9.15 8.72 5.74
C LEU A 44 9.00 9.45 4.40
N VAL A 45 8.03 10.36 4.30
CA VAL A 45 7.78 11.16 3.09
C VAL A 45 8.95 12.09 2.77
N PHE A 46 9.52 12.73 3.80
CA PHE A 46 10.69 13.60 3.64
C PHE A 46 11.91 12.82 3.14
N CYS A 47 12.23 11.69 3.79
CA CYS A 47 13.31 10.82 3.33
C CYS A 47 13.08 10.34 1.89
N GLY A 48 11.84 9.95 1.57
CA GLY A 48 11.47 9.53 0.23
C GLY A 48 11.67 10.66 -0.80
N LEU A 49 11.27 11.89 -0.48
CA LEU A 49 11.45 13.05 -1.36
C LEU A 49 12.94 13.31 -1.66
N VAL A 50 13.79 13.27 -0.63
CA VAL A 50 15.25 13.41 -0.80
C VAL A 50 15.81 12.30 -1.69
N MET A 51 15.38 11.05 -1.47
CA MET A 51 15.85 9.91 -2.26
C MET A 51 15.33 9.91 -3.70
N VAL A 52 14.07 10.33 -3.93
CA VAL A 52 13.55 10.52 -5.29
C VAL A 52 14.39 11.55 -6.05
N PHE A 53 14.74 12.68 -5.43
CA PHE A 53 15.60 13.67 -6.07
C PHE A 53 16.97 13.09 -6.39
N SER A 54 17.62 12.44 -5.42
CA SER A 54 18.93 11.85 -5.64
C SER A 54 18.91 10.77 -6.73
N ALA A 55 17.91 9.88 -6.73
CA ALA A 55 17.83 8.79 -7.69
C ALA A 55 17.46 9.25 -9.09
N SER A 56 16.59 10.27 -9.23
CA SER A 56 16.03 10.67 -10.52
C SER A 56 16.83 11.72 -11.28
N TYR A 57 17.73 12.43 -10.63
CA TYR A 57 18.34 13.63 -11.19
C TYR A 57 19.07 13.37 -12.51
N ALA A 58 19.87 12.30 -12.59
CA ALA A 58 20.61 11.94 -13.80
C ALA A 58 19.69 11.47 -14.94
N TYR A 59 18.71 10.63 -14.62
CA TYR A 59 17.71 10.15 -15.55
C TYR A 59 16.84 11.31 -16.09
N ALA A 60 16.41 12.24 -15.23
CA ALA A 60 15.63 13.41 -15.59
C ALA A 60 16.39 14.33 -16.56
N TYR A 61 17.68 14.58 -16.28
CA TYR A 61 18.53 15.38 -17.16
C TYR A 61 18.72 14.73 -18.52
N SER A 62 18.98 13.43 -18.56
CA SER A 62 19.18 12.68 -19.80
C SER A 62 17.90 12.60 -20.66
N SER A 63 16.73 12.47 -20.04
CA SER A 63 15.45 12.25 -20.74
C SER A 63 14.74 13.55 -21.14
N ALA A 64 14.87 14.62 -20.35
CA ALA A 64 14.10 15.85 -20.51
C ALA A 64 14.95 17.13 -20.43
N GLY A 65 16.28 17.04 -20.27
CA GLY A 65 17.16 18.20 -20.11
C GLY A 65 16.99 18.96 -18.78
N ASP A 66 16.12 18.47 -17.88
CA ASP A 66 15.78 19.13 -16.61
C ASP A 66 15.88 18.13 -15.44
N SER A 67 16.94 18.24 -14.67
CA SER A 67 17.21 17.37 -13.50
C SER A 67 16.16 17.49 -12.39
N THR A 68 15.34 18.53 -12.38
CA THR A 68 14.34 18.79 -11.34
C THR A 68 12.94 18.32 -11.69
N LEU A 69 12.74 17.73 -12.87
CA LEU A 69 11.42 17.32 -13.37
C LEU A 69 10.66 16.40 -12.38
N TYR A 70 11.31 15.34 -11.91
CA TYR A 70 10.67 14.37 -11.03
C TYR A 70 10.43 14.93 -9.64
N ILE A 71 11.38 15.67 -9.07
CA ILE A 71 11.23 16.26 -7.73
C ILE A 71 10.08 17.28 -7.69
N ARG A 72 9.95 18.12 -8.73
CA ARG A 72 8.84 19.10 -8.79
C ARG A 72 7.48 18.41 -8.86
N LYS A 73 7.35 17.37 -9.69
CA LYS A 73 6.13 16.57 -9.77
C LYS A 73 5.83 15.89 -8.41
N GLN A 74 6.84 15.23 -7.82
CA GLN A 74 6.70 14.53 -6.54
C GLN A 74 6.31 15.47 -5.40
N LEU A 75 6.91 16.67 -5.35
CA LEU A 75 6.57 17.71 -4.38
C LEU A 75 5.11 18.16 -4.51
N GLY A 76 4.64 18.35 -5.74
CA GLY A 76 3.23 18.72 -6.00
C GLY A 76 2.27 17.63 -5.48
N PHE A 77 2.51 16.36 -5.83
CA PHE A 77 1.71 15.25 -5.34
C PHE A 77 1.81 15.06 -3.81
N MET A 78 2.98 15.27 -3.24
CA MET A 78 3.19 15.25 -1.79
C MET A 78 2.36 16.32 -1.08
N LEU A 79 2.38 17.56 -1.57
CA LEU A 79 1.60 18.66 -0.97
C LEU A 79 0.10 18.38 -1.03
N ILE A 80 -0.41 17.91 -2.18
CA ILE A 80 -1.82 17.52 -2.33
C ILE A 80 -2.16 16.36 -1.38
N GLY A 81 -1.31 15.34 -1.33
CA GLY A 81 -1.52 14.17 -0.47
C GLY A 81 -1.47 14.50 1.01
N VAL A 82 -0.51 15.32 1.46
CA VAL A 82 -0.41 15.78 2.86
C VAL A 82 -1.62 16.63 3.23
N PHE A 83 -2.04 17.55 2.36
CA PHE A 83 -3.26 18.33 2.59
C PHE A 83 -4.46 17.41 2.74
N GLY A 84 -4.64 16.43 1.83
CA GLY A 84 -5.70 15.42 1.90
C GLY A 84 -5.63 14.58 3.18
N MET A 85 -4.42 14.13 3.57
CA MET A 85 -4.18 13.39 4.81
C MET A 85 -4.65 14.16 6.04
N LEU A 86 -4.27 15.43 6.14
CA LEU A 86 -4.64 16.28 7.27
C LEU A 86 -6.14 16.59 7.26
N LEU A 87 -6.71 16.87 6.08
CA LEU A 87 -8.14 17.11 5.92
C LEU A 87 -8.95 15.89 6.36
N ILE A 88 -8.60 14.68 5.89
CA ILE A 88 -9.21 13.43 6.30
C ILE A 88 -9.04 13.22 7.81
N GLY A 89 -7.82 13.34 8.30
CA GLY A 89 -7.49 13.13 9.72
C GLY A 89 -8.26 14.02 10.68
N TRP A 90 -8.54 15.26 10.29
CA TRP A 90 -9.23 16.21 11.16
C TRP A 90 -10.76 16.28 10.96
N PHE A 91 -11.24 16.20 9.73
CA PHE A 91 -12.62 16.52 9.43
C PHE A 91 -13.51 15.31 9.15
N VAL A 92 -12.94 14.20 8.61
CA VAL A 92 -13.75 13.06 8.21
C VAL A 92 -13.97 12.12 9.41
N PRO A 93 -15.23 11.81 9.78
CA PRO A 93 -15.51 10.86 10.86
C PRO A 93 -15.29 9.41 10.41
N SER A 94 -14.88 8.53 11.34
CA SER A 94 -14.67 7.10 11.04
C SER A 94 -15.93 6.39 10.50
N ASP A 95 -17.12 6.86 10.87
CA ASP A 95 -18.38 6.28 10.42
C ASP A 95 -18.66 6.54 8.92
N PHE A 96 -18.06 7.58 8.33
CA PHE A 96 -18.07 7.82 6.90
C PHE A 96 -17.43 6.66 6.13
N PHE A 97 -16.28 6.16 6.60
CA PHE A 97 -15.60 5.04 5.96
C PHE A 97 -16.40 3.73 6.06
N LYS A 98 -17.16 3.54 7.16
CA LYS A 98 -18.09 2.40 7.28
C LYS A 98 -19.20 2.47 6.23
N ALA A 99 -19.77 3.66 6.02
CA ALA A 99 -20.81 3.87 5.03
C ALA A 99 -20.30 3.71 3.59
N MET A 100 -19.03 4.13 3.35
CA MET A 100 -18.39 4.07 2.04
C MET A 100 -17.78 2.68 1.71
N ALA A 101 -17.78 1.72 2.62
CA ALA A 101 -17.14 0.42 2.44
C ALA A 101 -17.61 -0.31 1.16
N LEU A 102 -18.92 -0.54 1.01
CA LEU A 102 -19.48 -1.21 -0.15
C LEU A 102 -19.40 -0.35 -1.43
N PRO A 103 -19.79 0.94 -1.43
CA PRO A 103 -19.59 1.81 -2.60
C PRO A 103 -18.15 1.84 -3.09
N ALA A 104 -17.15 1.93 -2.19
CA ALA A 104 -15.75 1.93 -2.56
C ALA A 104 -15.31 0.58 -3.16
N TYR A 105 -15.80 -0.53 -2.63
CA TYR A 105 -15.50 -1.86 -3.15
C TYR A 105 -16.04 -2.05 -4.57
N PHE A 106 -17.31 -1.78 -4.79
CA PHE A 106 -17.91 -1.92 -6.12
C PHE A 106 -17.36 -0.90 -7.11
N GLY A 107 -17.07 0.32 -6.67
CA GLY A 107 -16.37 1.34 -7.47
C GLY A 107 -14.96 0.88 -7.85
N GLY A 108 -14.22 0.30 -6.92
CA GLY A 108 -12.91 -0.28 -7.18
C GLY A 108 -12.97 -1.45 -8.16
N LEU A 109 -13.94 -2.37 -8.02
CA LEU A 109 -14.14 -3.46 -8.98
C LEU A 109 -14.49 -2.91 -10.37
N MET A 110 -15.37 -1.92 -10.46
CA MET A 110 -15.70 -1.27 -11.72
C MET A 110 -14.47 -0.67 -12.40
N LEU A 111 -13.60 0.00 -11.64
CA LEU A 111 -12.34 0.56 -12.16
C LEU A 111 -11.38 -0.52 -12.64
N LEU A 112 -11.27 -1.67 -11.95
CA LEU A 112 -10.47 -2.81 -12.40
C LEU A 112 -11.02 -3.40 -13.71
N VAL A 113 -12.34 -3.53 -13.82
CA VAL A 113 -12.96 -3.99 -15.08
C VAL A 113 -12.72 -2.97 -16.20
N LEU A 114 -12.88 -1.68 -15.91
CA LEU A 114 -12.63 -0.62 -16.90
C LEU A 114 -11.20 -0.64 -17.45
N VAL A 115 -10.20 -0.85 -16.59
CA VAL A 115 -8.79 -0.87 -17.04
C VAL A 115 -8.48 -2.06 -17.94
N LEU A 116 -9.17 -3.18 -17.80
CA LEU A 116 -9.02 -4.33 -18.72
C LEU A 116 -9.44 -3.99 -20.15
N PHE A 117 -10.45 -3.12 -20.32
CA PHE A 117 -10.96 -2.72 -21.65
C PHE A 117 -10.27 -1.46 -22.18
N MET A 118 -10.04 -0.45 -21.33
CA MET A 118 -9.60 0.89 -21.73
C MET A 118 -8.17 1.21 -21.30
N GLY A 119 -7.51 0.33 -20.54
CA GLY A 119 -6.17 0.58 -20.00
C GLY A 119 -5.11 0.64 -21.09
N GLU A 120 -4.16 1.56 -20.94
CA GLU A 120 -2.98 1.62 -21.79
C GLU A 120 -2.01 0.49 -21.50
N SER A 121 -1.48 -0.11 -22.58
CA SER A 121 -0.50 -1.18 -22.48
C SER A 121 0.89 -0.59 -22.29
N LYS A 122 1.34 -0.50 -21.03
CA LYS A 122 2.74 -0.24 -20.70
C LYS A 122 3.39 -1.57 -20.30
N ASP A 123 4.48 -1.95 -20.95
CA ASP A 123 5.22 -3.20 -20.70
C ASP A 123 4.36 -4.47 -20.76
N LEU A 124 3.51 -4.61 -21.77
CA LEU A 124 2.58 -5.74 -21.99
C LEU A 124 1.50 -5.90 -20.90
N ALA A 125 1.27 -4.88 -20.07
CA ALA A 125 0.26 -4.92 -19.02
C ALA A 125 -0.61 -3.67 -19.04
N LYS A 126 -1.93 -3.87 -19.03
CA LYS A 126 -2.93 -2.82 -18.95
C LYS A 126 -3.24 -2.52 -17.49
N ARG A 127 -2.58 -1.53 -16.89
CA ARG A 127 -2.68 -1.25 -15.44
C ARG A 127 -3.02 0.19 -15.10
N TRP A 128 -2.90 1.09 -16.08
CA TRP A 128 -3.02 2.51 -15.88
C TRP A 128 -4.19 3.08 -16.67
N ILE A 129 -4.91 3.99 -16.05
CA ILE A 129 -5.91 4.83 -16.71
C ILE A 129 -5.32 6.24 -16.76
N GLU A 130 -5.22 6.80 -17.96
CA GLU A 130 -4.77 8.17 -18.18
C GLU A 130 -5.97 9.08 -18.44
N ILE A 131 -6.11 10.11 -17.61
CA ILE A 131 -7.14 11.15 -17.76
C ILE A 131 -6.41 12.49 -17.88
N GLY A 132 -6.14 12.91 -19.12
CA GLY A 132 -5.33 14.10 -19.39
C GLY A 132 -3.91 13.94 -18.83
N PRO A 133 -3.40 14.88 -18.02
CA PRO A 133 -2.03 14.81 -17.49
C PRO A 133 -1.88 13.89 -16.27
N ILE A 134 -2.98 13.30 -15.80
CA ILE A 134 -2.99 12.47 -14.57
C ILE A 134 -3.16 11.01 -14.97
N SER A 135 -2.20 10.19 -14.55
CA SER A 135 -2.30 8.73 -14.61
C SER A 135 -2.55 8.17 -13.22
N PHE A 136 -3.50 7.24 -13.09
CA PHE A 136 -3.74 6.54 -11.85
C PHE A 136 -3.92 5.04 -12.07
N GLN A 137 -3.61 4.26 -11.05
CA GLN A 137 -3.70 2.80 -11.09
C GLN A 137 -4.90 2.32 -10.27
N PRO A 138 -5.92 1.73 -10.89
CA PRO A 138 -7.12 1.25 -10.20
C PRO A 138 -6.85 0.28 -9.06
N SER A 139 -5.85 -0.57 -9.19
CA SER A 139 -5.49 -1.54 -8.14
C SER A 139 -5.01 -0.87 -6.85
N GLU A 140 -4.46 0.37 -6.88
CA GLU A 140 -4.13 1.12 -5.66
C GLU A 140 -5.39 1.49 -4.86
N ILE A 141 -6.43 1.97 -5.57
CA ILE A 141 -7.73 2.26 -4.95
C ILE A 141 -8.38 0.98 -4.42
N MET A 142 -8.25 -0.12 -5.17
CA MET A 142 -8.85 -1.40 -4.78
C MET A 142 -8.22 -1.98 -3.51
N LYS A 143 -6.91 -1.85 -3.30
CA LYS A 143 -6.24 -2.28 -2.06
C LYS A 143 -6.87 -1.64 -0.82
N TYR A 144 -7.05 -0.32 -0.86
CA TYR A 144 -7.71 0.41 0.21
C TYR A 144 -9.18 -0.01 0.38
N SER A 145 -9.93 -0.08 -0.72
CA SER A 145 -11.35 -0.44 -0.71
C SER A 145 -11.57 -1.83 -0.11
N LEU A 146 -10.68 -2.77 -0.41
CA LEU A 146 -10.69 -4.12 0.17
C LEU A 146 -10.50 -4.10 1.69
N VAL A 147 -9.52 -3.33 2.19
CA VAL A 147 -9.27 -3.20 3.64
C VAL A 147 -10.52 -2.73 4.35
N VAL A 148 -11.12 -1.63 3.88
CA VAL A 148 -12.30 -1.03 4.50
C VAL A 148 -13.51 -1.97 4.43
N THR A 149 -13.68 -2.67 3.31
CA THR A 149 -14.79 -3.63 3.11
C THR A 149 -14.67 -4.84 4.01
N LEU A 150 -13.50 -5.43 4.13
CA LEU A 150 -13.26 -6.54 5.05
C LEU A 150 -13.45 -6.11 6.51
N ALA A 151 -12.95 -4.93 6.89
CA ALA A 151 -13.14 -4.38 8.22
C ALA A 151 -14.63 -4.14 8.53
N TRP A 152 -15.38 -3.59 7.57
CA TRP A 152 -16.83 -3.42 7.65
C TRP A 152 -17.55 -4.76 7.76
N TYR A 153 -17.18 -5.75 6.95
CA TYR A 153 -17.76 -7.07 6.96
C TYR A 153 -17.62 -7.75 8.33
N TYR A 154 -16.40 -7.82 8.89
CA TYR A 154 -16.16 -8.41 10.19
C TYR A 154 -16.84 -7.65 11.33
N HIS A 155 -16.92 -6.33 11.25
CA HIS A 155 -17.67 -5.52 12.20
C HIS A 155 -19.18 -5.79 12.13
N ARG A 156 -19.76 -5.81 10.93
CA ARG A 156 -21.21 -5.99 10.70
C ARG A 156 -21.68 -7.39 11.06
N PHE A 157 -20.88 -8.39 10.74
CA PHE A 157 -21.22 -9.81 10.96
C PHE A 157 -20.50 -10.44 12.14
N TYR A 158 -19.99 -9.63 13.08
CA TYR A 158 -19.21 -10.08 14.23
C TYR A 158 -19.85 -11.27 14.97
N LYS A 159 -21.16 -11.20 15.28
CA LYS A 159 -21.89 -12.27 15.96
C LYS A 159 -21.96 -13.57 15.13
N LYS A 160 -22.08 -13.47 13.81
CA LYS A 160 -22.13 -14.62 12.91
C LYS A 160 -20.75 -15.28 12.72
N VAL A 161 -19.69 -14.47 12.72
CA VAL A 161 -18.31 -14.95 12.66
C VAL A 161 -17.95 -15.76 13.90
N HIS A 162 -18.38 -15.34 15.09
CA HIS A 162 -18.04 -15.96 16.36
C HIS A 162 -19.16 -16.91 16.90
N GLN A 163 -20.13 -17.29 16.05
CA GLN A 163 -21.20 -18.19 16.50
C GLN A 163 -20.71 -19.63 16.67
N LYS A 164 -21.39 -20.37 17.55
CA LYS A 164 -21.15 -21.81 17.72
C LYS A 164 -21.69 -22.60 16.52
N GLY A 165 -20.90 -23.54 16.01
CA GLY A 165 -21.23 -24.38 14.86
C GLY A 165 -20.20 -24.25 13.73
N PHE A 166 -19.52 -25.35 13.44
CA PHE A 166 -18.40 -25.42 12.51
C PHE A 166 -18.74 -24.84 11.13
N TRP A 167 -19.77 -25.35 10.47
CA TRP A 167 -20.13 -24.93 9.08
C TRP A 167 -20.56 -23.48 8.98
N LYS A 168 -21.36 -22.99 9.96
CA LYS A 168 -21.81 -21.60 9.94
C LYS A 168 -20.67 -20.63 10.26
N SER A 169 -19.85 -20.96 11.25
CA SER A 169 -18.65 -20.19 11.56
C SER A 169 -17.71 -20.16 10.35
N LEU A 170 -17.41 -21.29 9.73
CA LEU A 170 -16.58 -21.40 8.53
C LEU A 170 -17.07 -20.52 7.38
N LEU A 171 -18.37 -20.56 7.08
CA LEU A 171 -18.96 -19.77 6.00
C LEU A 171 -18.76 -18.26 6.22
N TYR A 172 -19.12 -17.76 7.42
CA TYR A 172 -19.06 -16.34 7.70
C TYR A 172 -17.66 -15.83 8.09
N SER A 173 -16.83 -16.66 8.70
CA SER A 173 -15.49 -16.23 9.12
C SER A 173 -14.43 -16.33 8.02
N THR A 174 -14.60 -17.27 7.10
CA THR A 174 -13.52 -17.60 6.14
C THR A 174 -13.98 -17.58 4.69
N ILE A 175 -15.05 -18.31 4.31
CA ILE A 175 -15.43 -18.48 2.90
C ILE A 175 -15.89 -17.15 2.29
N ILE A 176 -16.85 -16.45 2.91
CA ILE A 176 -17.35 -15.16 2.36
C ILE A 176 -16.24 -14.11 2.30
N PRO A 177 -15.44 -13.86 3.35
CA PRO A 177 -14.31 -12.94 3.26
C PRO A 177 -13.29 -13.35 2.18
N PHE A 178 -13.02 -14.66 2.03
CA PHE A 178 -12.14 -15.14 0.97
C PHE A 178 -12.67 -14.80 -0.43
N VAL A 179 -13.97 -14.96 -0.67
CA VAL A 179 -14.59 -14.56 -1.96
C VAL A 179 -14.46 -13.05 -2.19
N ILE A 180 -14.65 -12.22 -1.14
CA ILE A 180 -14.44 -10.77 -1.22
C ILE A 180 -12.99 -10.42 -1.63
N VAL A 181 -12.00 -11.19 -1.17
CA VAL A 181 -10.59 -11.02 -1.57
C VAL A 181 -10.31 -11.58 -2.95
N ALA A 182 -10.86 -12.76 -3.27
CA ALA A 182 -10.56 -13.49 -4.50
C ALA A 182 -11.03 -12.74 -5.76
N ILE A 183 -12.19 -12.10 -5.72
CA ILE A 183 -12.73 -11.39 -6.89
C ILE A 183 -11.76 -10.30 -7.40
N PRO A 184 -11.33 -9.30 -6.59
CA PRO A 184 -10.38 -8.30 -7.06
C PRO A 184 -9.00 -8.90 -7.35
N ALA A 185 -8.58 -9.93 -6.61
CA ALA A 185 -7.30 -10.60 -6.87
C ALA A 185 -7.27 -11.20 -8.29
N VAL A 186 -8.32 -11.91 -8.69
CA VAL A 186 -8.43 -12.49 -10.03
C VAL A 186 -8.47 -11.41 -11.11
N LEU A 187 -9.19 -10.31 -10.90
CA LEU A 187 -9.22 -9.18 -11.85
C LEU A 187 -7.83 -8.57 -12.04
N VAL A 188 -7.10 -8.32 -10.94
CA VAL A 188 -5.74 -7.78 -10.99
C VAL A 188 -4.75 -8.77 -11.62
N LEU A 189 -4.95 -10.07 -11.44
CA LEU A 189 -4.17 -11.08 -12.14
C LEU A 189 -4.47 -11.07 -13.66
N ALA A 190 -5.70 -10.79 -14.04
CA ALA A 190 -6.09 -10.65 -15.45
C ALA A 190 -5.41 -9.44 -16.15
N GLU A 191 -5.09 -8.37 -15.38
CA GLU A 191 -4.30 -7.21 -15.84
C GLU A 191 -2.80 -7.52 -16.06
N ASN A 192 -2.34 -8.75 -15.89
CA ASN A 192 -0.93 -9.15 -15.83
C ASN A 192 -0.15 -8.45 -14.70
N HIS A 193 -0.80 -8.18 -13.58
CA HIS A 193 -0.24 -7.47 -12.43
C HIS A 193 0.00 -8.41 -11.24
N LEU A 194 1.04 -9.26 -11.35
CA LEU A 194 1.38 -10.25 -10.33
C LEU A 194 1.61 -9.63 -8.94
N SER A 195 2.31 -8.51 -8.89
CA SER A 195 2.59 -7.80 -7.64
C SER A 195 1.33 -7.35 -6.93
N GLY A 196 0.42 -6.72 -7.67
CA GLY A 196 -0.88 -6.28 -7.15
C GLY A 196 -1.72 -7.45 -6.63
N PHE A 197 -1.72 -8.57 -7.36
CA PHE A 197 -2.36 -9.82 -6.95
C PHE A 197 -1.82 -10.31 -5.60
N ILE A 198 -0.50 -10.43 -5.45
CA ILE A 198 0.14 -10.88 -4.21
C ILE A 198 -0.19 -9.94 -3.05
N ILE A 199 -0.11 -8.62 -3.26
CA ILE A 199 -0.40 -7.62 -2.23
C ILE A 199 -1.88 -7.71 -1.79
N ILE A 200 -2.84 -7.81 -2.72
CA ILE A 200 -4.26 -7.96 -2.41
C ILE A 200 -4.52 -9.21 -1.57
N LEU A 201 -3.91 -10.33 -1.92
CA LEU A 201 -4.02 -11.57 -1.14
C LEU A 201 -3.44 -11.39 0.27
N LEU A 202 -2.25 -10.82 0.40
CA LEU A 202 -1.60 -10.66 1.71
C LEU A 202 -2.33 -9.66 2.61
N ILE A 203 -2.89 -8.57 2.04
CA ILE A 203 -3.80 -7.68 2.76
C ILE A 203 -5.04 -8.44 3.24
N GLY A 204 -5.69 -9.18 2.34
CA GLY A 204 -6.87 -10.00 2.68
C GLY A 204 -6.57 -10.98 3.80
N ILE A 205 -5.46 -11.71 3.69
CA ILE A 205 -4.96 -12.66 4.68
C ILE A 205 -4.76 -11.97 6.04
N SER A 206 -4.08 -10.82 6.09
CA SER A 206 -3.79 -10.11 7.34
C SER A 206 -5.08 -9.67 8.07
N VAL A 207 -6.03 -9.11 7.33
CA VAL A 207 -7.32 -8.66 7.89
C VAL A 207 -8.19 -9.84 8.31
N MET A 208 -8.26 -10.91 7.50
CA MET A 208 -9.01 -12.11 7.82
C MET A 208 -8.47 -12.83 9.07
N TRP A 209 -7.14 -12.93 9.20
CA TRP A 209 -6.50 -13.56 10.36
C TRP A 209 -6.89 -12.87 11.66
N VAL A 210 -6.83 -11.55 11.70
CA VAL A 210 -7.18 -10.77 12.90
C VAL A 210 -8.70 -10.64 13.06
N GLY A 211 -9.45 -10.62 11.97
CA GLY A 211 -10.91 -10.51 11.94
C GLY A 211 -11.65 -11.72 12.50
N GLY A 212 -10.94 -12.84 12.74
CA GLY A 212 -11.51 -14.03 13.34
C GLY A 212 -11.78 -15.17 12.36
N ALA A 213 -11.04 -15.24 11.25
CA ALA A 213 -11.07 -16.38 10.34
C ALA A 213 -10.73 -17.68 11.09
N ASN A 214 -11.30 -18.80 10.64
CA ASN A 214 -11.04 -20.09 11.25
C ASN A 214 -9.56 -20.46 11.13
N LYS A 215 -8.85 -20.43 12.26
CA LYS A 215 -7.38 -20.57 12.30
C LYS A 215 -6.89 -21.89 11.68
N TRP A 216 -7.62 -22.98 11.84
CA TRP A 216 -7.26 -24.28 11.28
C TRP A 216 -7.28 -24.29 9.76
N LEU A 217 -8.37 -23.83 9.17
CA LEU A 217 -8.49 -23.73 7.71
C LEU A 217 -7.54 -22.72 7.12
N PHE A 218 -7.34 -21.62 7.84
CA PHE A 218 -6.39 -20.62 7.45
C PHE A 218 -4.96 -21.17 7.44
N SER A 219 -4.57 -21.92 8.46
CA SER A 219 -3.27 -22.59 8.51
C SER A 219 -3.13 -23.64 7.40
N ILE A 220 -4.16 -24.45 7.17
CA ILE A 220 -4.16 -25.40 6.05
C ILE A 220 -4.01 -24.67 4.71
N GLY A 221 -4.81 -23.60 4.48
CA GLY A 221 -4.71 -22.80 3.27
C GLY A 221 -3.32 -22.17 3.08
N PHE A 222 -2.70 -21.70 4.16
CA PHE A 222 -1.35 -21.16 4.14
C PHE A 222 -0.31 -22.21 3.73
N PHE A 223 -0.37 -23.41 4.33
CA PHE A 223 0.54 -24.50 3.94
C PHE A 223 0.30 -25.00 2.51
N VAL A 224 -0.95 -25.02 2.05
CA VAL A 224 -1.29 -25.35 0.66
C VAL A 224 -0.68 -24.32 -0.30
N VAL A 225 -0.82 -23.03 0.00
CA VAL A 225 -0.21 -21.97 -0.82
C VAL A 225 1.33 -22.11 -0.86
N ILE A 226 1.96 -22.36 0.30
CA ILE A 226 3.40 -22.61 0.34
C ILE A 226 3.76 -23.84 -0.50
N ALA A 227 3.03 -24.94 -0.36
CA ALA A 227 3.30 -26.16 -1.13
C ALA A 227 3.14 -25.93 -2.64
N VAL A 228 2.14 -25.16 -3.07
CA VAL A 228 1.95 -24.77 -4.48
C VAL A 228 3.09 -23.90 -4.98
N VAL A 229 3.51 -22.89 -4.20
CA VAL A 229 4.64 -22.01 -4.58
C VAL A 229 5.94 -22.79 -4.66
N VAL A 230 6.23 -23.63 -3.66
CA VAL A 230 7.44 -24.49 -3.67
C VAL A 230 7.38 -25.49 -4.81
N GLY A 231 6.24 -26.14 -5.03
CA GLY A 231 6.04 -27.06 -6.15
C GLY A 231 6.24 -26.37 -7.51
N PHE A 232 5.72 -25.13 -7.68
CA PHE A 232 5.93 -24.33 -8.87
C PHE A 232 7.40 -23.99 -9.11
N VAL A 233 8.11 -23.55 -8.05
CA VAL A 233 9.56 -23.26 -8.12
C VAL A 233 10.38 -24.51 -8.45
N VAL A 234 10.03 -25.66 -7.86
CA VAL A 234 10.68 -26.95 -8.16
C VAL A 234 10.41 -27.35 -9.61
N LEU A 235 9.16 -27.25 -10.08
CA LEU A 235 8.81 -27.54 -11.49
C LEU A 235 9.53 -26.62 -12.47
N CYS A 236 9.64 -25.33 -12.18
CA CYS A 236 10.44 -24.40 -12.99
C CYS A 236 11.91 -24.83 -13.11
N LYS A 237 12.49 -25.40 -12.04
CA LYS A 237 13.87 -25.90 -12.05
C LYS A 237 14.05 -27.23 -12.75
N THR A 238 13.11 -28.18 -12.57
CA THR A 238 13.25 -29.57 -13.04
C THR A 238 12.71 -29.79 -14.44
N SER A 239 11.65 -29.08 -14.82
CA SER A 239 10.92 -29.30 -16.07
C SER A 239 10.38 -27.98 -16.64
N PRO A 240 11.23 -27.05 -17.08
CA PRO A 240 10.83 -25.72 -17.55
C PRO A 240 9.86 -25.78 -18.77
N GLU A 241 10.01 -26.75 -19.66
CA GLU A 241 9.14 -26.96 -20.82
C GLU A 241 7.70 -27.27 -20.39
N THR A 242 7.52 -28.15 -19.41
CA THR A 242 6.20 -28.50 -18.87
C THR A 242 5.50 -27.28 -18.25
N VAL A 243 6.24 -26.39 -17.62
CA VAL A 243 5.69 -25.18 -17.03
C VAL A 243 5.27 -24.18 -18.10
N LYS A 244 6.02 -24.04 -19.19
CA LYS A 244 5.63 -23.20 -20.34
C LYS A 244 4.32 -23.67 -20.95
N ASP A 245 4.14 -24.97 -21.09
CA ASP A 245 2.91 -25.55 -21.66
C ASP A 245 1.70 -25.39 -20.73
N LEU A 246 1.91 -25.53 -19.41
CA LEU A 246 0.84 -25.41 -18.40
C LEU A 246 0.41 -23.96 -18.15
N PHE A 247 1.34 -23.02 -18.25
CA PHE A 247 1.13 -21.61 -18.00
C PHE A 247 1.46 -20.77 -19.22
N PRO A 248 0.51 -20.60 -20.16
CA PRO A 248 0.74 -19.86 -21.40
C PRO A 248 0.98 -18.36 -21.22
N LYS A 249 0.91 -17.84 -19.98
CA LYS A 249 1.33 -16.47 -19.65
C LYS A 249 2.86 -16.39 -19.51
N GLU A 250 3.52 -16.30 -20.65
CA GLU A 250 4.97 -16.18 -20.82
C GLU A 250 5.62 -15.15 -19.87
N TYR A 251 4.94 -14.04 -19.61
CA TYR A 251 5.41 -12.96 -18.76
C TYR A 251 5.71 -13.37 -17.30
N MET A 252 4.83 -14.17 -16.68
CA MET A 252 5.00 -14.59 -15.28
C MET A 252 6.11 -15.63 -15.16
N PHE A 253 6.09 -16.60 -16.08
CA PHE A 253 7.12 -17.63 -16.15
C PHE A 253 8.50 -17.01 -16.36
N LYS A 254 8.64 -16.11 -17.37
CA LYS A 254 9.90 -15.45 -17.68
C LYS A 254 10.51 -14.74 -16.45
N ARG A 255 9.73 -14.08 -15.61
CA ARG A 255 10.23 -13.40 -14.40
C ARG A 255 10.73 -14.35 -13.32
N VAL A 256 10.06 -15.48 -13.12
CA VAL A 256 10.49 -16.50 -12.15
C VAL A 256 11.70 -17.25 -12.70
N ASP A 257 11.71 -17.58 -13.97
CA ASP A 257 12.81 -18.28 -14.62
C ASP A 257 14.09 -17.41 -14.66
N MET A 258 13.98 -16.11 -14.99
CA MET A 258 15.10 -15.15 -14.89
C MET A 258 15.66 -15.04 -13.46
N TRP A 259 14.83 -15.20 -12.44
CA TRP A 259 15.27 -15.18 -11.05
C TRP A 259 15.98 -16.48 -10.65
N LEU A 260 15.49 -17.64 -11.13
CA LEU A 260 16.02 -18.97 -10.83
C LEU A 260 17.28 -19.30 -11.64
N ASN A 261 17.28 -18.93 -12.93
CA ASN A 261 18.27 -19.26 -13.93
C ASN A 261 18.79 -18.01 -14.65
N PRO A 262 19.36 -17.03 -13.91
CA PRO A 262 19.79 -15.74 -14.51
C PRO A 262 20.85 -15.90 -15.61
N GLU A 263 21.63 -16.99 -15.56
CA GLU A 263 22.70 -17.31 -16.53
C GLU A 263 22.14 -17.66 -17.93
N SER A 264 20.89 -18.07 -18.02
CA SER A 264 20.22 -18.43 -19.29
C SER A 264 19.69 -17.21 -20.05
N TYR A 265 19.81 -16.02 -19.49
CA TYR A 265 19.28 -14.79 -20.07
C TYR A 265 20.40 -13.79 -20.36
N ASP A 266 20.18 -12.97 -21.39
CA ASP A 266 21.11 -11.90 -21.70
C ASP A 266 21.09 -10.84 -20.58
N VAL A 267 22.27 -10.67 -19.97
CA VAL A 267 22.45 -9.72 -18.87
C VAL A 267 22.13 -8.29 -19.33
N GLN A 268 22.46 -7.93 -20.57
CA GLN A 268 22.29 -6.55 -21.06
C GLN A 268 20.84 -6.17 -21.40
N SER A 269 19.97 -7.14 -21.67
CA SER A 269 18.58 -6.86 -22.05
C SER A 269 17.58 -7.25 -20.97
N ASP A 270 17.61 -8.49 -20.51
CA ASP A 270 16.55 -9.07 -19.69
C ASP A 270 16.76 -8.89 -18.18
N THR A 271 18.00 -9.08 -17.71
CA THR A 271 18.33 -9.10 -16.27
C THR A 271 19.09 -7.87 -15.80
N TRP A 272 19.45 -6.96 -16.72
CA TRP A 272 20.29 -5.79 -16.46
C TRP A 272 19.90 -4.99 -15.22
N GLN A 273 18.64 -4.58 -15.12
CA GLN A 273 18.14 -3.77 -14.02
C GLN A 273 18.32 -4.48 -12.66
N THR A 274 18.05 -5.77 -12.61
CA THR A 274 18.19 -6.57 -11.38
C THR A 274 19.64 -6.75 -10.97
N VAL A 275 20.54 -6.99 -11.94
CA VAL A 275 21.97 -7.14 -11.70
C VAL A 275 22.57 -5.83 -11.21
N GLN A 276 22.28 -4.72 -11.90
CA GLN A 276 22.78 -3.39 -11.50
C GLN A 276 22.21 -2.95 -10.15
N GLY A 277 20.95 -3.28 -9.86
CA GLY A 277 20.36 -3.05 -8.55
C GLY A 277 21.09 -3.80 -7.42
N LYS A 278 21.46 -5.05 -7.63
CA LYS A 278 22.27 -5.83 -6.66
C LYS A 278 23.68 -5.27 -6.50
N ILE A 279 24.31 -4.84 -7.60
CA ILE A 279 25.64 -4.18 -7.56
C ILE A 279 25.54 -2.89 -6.74
N ALA A 280 24.49 -2.10 -6.92
CA ALA A 280 24.23 -0.90 -6.12
C ALA A 280 24.18 -1.22 -4.62
N VAL A 281 23.37 -2.22 -4.23
CA VAL A 281 23.26 -2.64 -2.83
C VAL A 281 24.61 -3.08 -2.27
N GLY A 282 25.38 -3.89 -3.02
CA GLY A 282 26.68 -4.40 -2.56
C GLY A 282 27.78 -3.34 -2.52
N SER A 283 27.72 -2.35 -3.42
CA SER A 283 28.78 -1.33 -3.55
C SER A 283 28.73 -0.24 -2.49
N GLY A 284 27.63 -0.11 -1.73
CA GLY A 284 27.46 0.90 -0.69
C GLY A 284 28.31 0.67 0.56
N GLY A 285 28.74 -0.57 0.85
CA GLY A 285 29.47 -0.89 2.09
C GLY A 285 28.66 -0.54 3.35
N LEU A 286 29.35 -0.23 4.45
CA LEU A 286 28.68 0.09 5.72
C LEU A 286 28.06 1.50 5.74
N PHE A 287 28.78 2.51 5.26
CA PHE A 287 28.41 3.93 5.40
C PHE A 287 27.93 4.57 4.08
N GLY A 288 27.94 3.84 2.99
CA GLY A 288 27.57 4.35 1.67
C GLY A 288 28.67 5.18 1.00
N ARG A 289 28.38 5.56 -0.23
CA ARG A 289 29.26 6.45 -1.03
C ARG A 289 29.02 7.94 -0.76
N GLY A 290 27.98 8.23 0.02
CA GLY A 290 27.49 9.58 0.29
C GLY A 290 26.27 9.94 -0.56
N LEU A 291 25.38 10.75 0.03
CA LEU A 291 24.15 11.22 -0.63
C LEU A 291 24.48 11.91 -1.95
N GLY A 292 23.77 11.57 -3.02
CA GLY A 292 24.00 12.11 -4.35
C GLY A 292 25.17 11.49 -5.12
N LYS A 293 25.91 10.52 -4.55
CA LYS A 293 27.14 9.94 -5.16
C LYS A 293 26.97 8.50 -5.65
N SER A 294 25.74 8.01 -5.83
CA SER A 294 25.50 6.73 -6.47
C SER A 294 26.03 6.74 -7.91
N LEU A 295 26.74 5.70 -8.32
CA LEU A 295 27.14 5.48 -9.71
C LEU A 295 26.01 4.84 -10.52
N GLN A 296 25.27 3.93 -9.90
CA GLN A 296 24.25 3.13 -10.58
C GLN A 296 23.05 3.94 -11.07
N LYS A 297 22.78 5.11 -10.48
CA LYS A 297 21.75 6.04 -10.95
C LYS A 297 22.07 6.72 -12.28
N HIS A 298 23.34 6.70 -12.72
CA HIS A 298 23.78 7.27 -13.98
C HIS A 298 23.51 6.31 -15.15
N LEU A 299 22.22 5.99 -15.37
CA LEU A 299 21.69 5.16 -16.46
C LEU A 299 22.03 3.67 -16.41
N PHE A 300 22.73 3.19 -15.37
CA PHE A 300 22.95 1.76 -15.18
C PHE A 300 21.69 1.06 -14.69
N VAL A 301 20.97 1.65 -13.73
CA VAL A 301 19.63 1.18 -13.31
C VAL A 301 18.60 1.96 -14.11
N SER A 302 17.74 1.25 -14.83
CA SER A 302 16.62 1.88 -15.55
C SER A 302 15.60 2.41 -14.56
N GLN A 303 15.26 3.70 -14.64
CA GLN A 303 14.29 4.38 -13.77
C GLN A 303 14.50 4.11 -12.26
N PRO A 304 15.69 4.41 -11.70
CA PRO A 304 16.06 4.06 -10.33
C PRO A 304 15.14 4.69 -9.28
N GLN A 305 14.40 5.75 -9.63
CA GLN A 305 13.44 6.43 -8.76
C GLN A 305 12.14 5.64 -8.52
N ASN A 306 11.86 4.59 -9.27
CA ASN A 306 10.64 3.80 -9.18
C ASN A 306 10.82 2.59 -8.22
N ASP A 307 10.90 1.39 -8.75
CA ASP A 307 10.92 0.13 -8.01
C ASP A 307 12.30 -0.25 -7.43
N PHE A 308 13.38 0.32 -7.96
CA PHE A 308 14.75 0.09 -7.47
C PHE A 308 15.32 1.22 -6.59
N ILE A 309 14.47 2.11 -6.07
CA ILE A 309 14.96 3.22 -5.24
C ILE A 309 15.71 2.74 -3.99
N TYR A 310 15.33 1.60 -3.41
CA TYR A 310 16.02 1.02 -2.26
C TYR A 310 17.46 0.64 -2.57
N SER A 311 17.79 0.24 -3.80
CA SER A 311 19.20 -0.02 -4.19
C SER A 311 20.04 1.25 -4.15
N ILE A 312 19.47 2.39 -4.56
CA ILE A 312 20.16 3.68 -4.50
C ILE A 312 20.32 4.15 -3.05
N VAL A 313 19.30 3.91 -2.19
CA VAL A 313 19.44 4.14 -0.73
C VAL A 313 20.63 3.36 -0.17
N CYS A 314 20.73 2.07 -0.49
CA CYS A 314 21.84 1.24 -0.03
C CYS A 314 23.19 1.68 -0.60
N GLU A 315 23.28 2.10 -1.86
CA GLU A 315 24.52 2.60 -2.45
C GLU A 315 24.97 3.92 -1.83
N GLU A 316 24.05 4.86 -1.63
CA GLU A 316 24.36 6.21 -1.13
C GLU A 316 24.57 6.27 0.39
N LEU A 317 23.73 5.58 1.17
CA LEU A 317 23.71 5.60 2.62
C LEU A 317 24.28 4.32 3.27
N GLY A 318 24.69 3.35 2.45
CA GLY A 318 25.27 2.10 2.88
C GLY A 318 24.29 1.16 3.59
N PHE A 319 24.86 0.14 4.23
CA PHE A 319 24.10 -0.83 5.03
C PHE A 319 23.30 -0.16 6.15
N ILE A 320 23.89 0.85 6.81
CA ILE A 320 23.22 1.61 7.88
C ILE A 320 21.97 2.32 7.35
N GLY A 321 22.04 2.95 6.17
CA GLY A 321 20.91 3.60 5.53
C GLY A 321 19.83 2.60 5.14
N GLY A 322 20.18 1.47 4.53
CA GLY A 322 19.26 0.40 4.18
C GLY A 322 18.53 -0.17 5.40
N VAL A 323 19.28 -0.52 6.46
CA VAL A 323 18.69 -0.97 7.74
C VAL A 323 17.84 0.12 8.37
N GLY A 324 18.29 1.38 8.31
CA GLY A 324 17.54 2.53 8.83
C GLY A 324 16.15 2.63 8.20
N VAL A 325 16.02 2.44 6.89
CA VAL A 325 14.71 2.39 6.20
C VAL A 325 13.85 1.23 6.71
N ILE A 326 14.42 0.04 6.87
CA ILE A 326 13.71 -1.11 7.43
C ILE A 326 13.19 -0.80 8.83
N VAL A 327 14.03 -0.24 9.70
CA VAL A 327 13.66 0.15 11.07
C VAL A 327 12.53 1.18 11.06
N LEU A 328 12.54 2.15 10.15
CA LEU A 328 11.47 3.14 10.01
C LEU A 328 10.12 2.47 9.69
N TYR A 329 10.09 1.49 8.78
CA TYR A 329 8.86 0.72 8.51
C TYR A 329 8.43 -0.09 9.73
N PHE A 330 9.34 -0.69 10.48
CA PHE A 330 8.99 -1.37 11.73
C PHE A 330 8.40 -0.41 12.77
N VAL A 331 8.99 0.77 12.96
CA VAL A 331 8.47 1.81 13.87
C VAL A 331 7.06 2.24 13.44
N PHE A 332 6.83 2.45 12.13
CA PHE A 332 5.52 2.73 11.57
C PHE A 332 4.53 1.61 11.88
N MET A 333 4.89 0.34 11.62
CA MET A 333 4.04 -0.81 11.88
C MET A 333 3.70 -0.96 13.36
N PHE A 334 4.68 -0.85 14.24
CA PHE A 334 4.46 -0.92 15.70
C PHE A 334 3.53 0.18 16.19
N ARG A 335 3.72 1.43 15.71
CA ARG A 335 2.81 2.52 16.09
C ARG A 335 1.40 2.30 15.57
N GLY A 336 1.25 1.84 14.34
CA GLY A 336 -0.06 1.49 13.77
C GLY A 336 -0.75 0.35 14.53
N LEU A 337 -0.04 -0.72 14.88
CA LEU A 337 -0.58 -1.82 15.69
C LEU A 337 -0.97 -1.33 17.10
N HIS A 338 -0.22 -0.40 17.69
CA HIS A 338 -0.59 0.22 18.95
C HIS A 338 -1.91 1.00 18.84
N ILE A 339 -2.11 1.79 17.76
CA ILE A 339 -3.38 2.47 17.48
C ILE A 339 -4.51 1.46 17.29
N ALA A 340 -4.28 0.39 16.52
CA ALA A 340 -5.27 -0.67 16.30
C ALA A 340 -5.72 -1.33 17.60
N LYS A 341 -4.77 -1.72 18.46
CA LYS A 341 -5.04 -2.34 19.76
C LYS A 341 -5.91 -1.47 20.67
N ASN A 342 -5.72 -0.15 20.62
CA ASN A 342 -6.42 0.81 21.46
C ASN A 342 -7.68 1.40 20.78
N SER A 343 -8.05 0.91 19.59
CA SER A 343 -9.22 1.36 18.84
C SER A 343 -10.53 0.98 19.56
N ARG A 344 -11.57 1.81 19.37
CA ARG A 344 -12.85 1.63 20.08
C ARG A 344 -13.71 0.49 19.55
N ASP A 345 -13.58 0.16 18.29
CA ASP A 345 -14.41 -0.85 17.64
C ASP A 345 -13.60 -1.72 16.67
N VAL A 346 -14.15 -2.88 16.34
CA VAL A 346 -13.54 -3.89 15.45
C VAL A 346 -13.28 -3.31 14.05
N PHE A 347 -14.16 -2.46 13.53
CA PHE A 347 -13.96 -1.83 12.22
C PHE A 347 -12.69 -0.99 12.21
N SER A 348 -12.54 -0.10 13.19
CA SER A 348 -11.38 0.79 13.32
C SER A 348 -10.08 -0.01 13.49
N ALA A 349 -10.10 -1.03 14.36
CA ALA A 349 -8.93 -1.90 14.57
C ALA A 349 -8.50 -2.61 13.27
N LEU A 350 -9.42 -3.26 12.58
CA LEU A 350 -9.15 -4.00 11.35
C LEU A 350 -8.75 -3.08 10.20
N THR A 351 -9.32 -1.89 10.10
CA THR A 351 -8.94 -0.89 9.09
C THR A 351 -7.48 -0.47 9.28
N VAL A 352 -7.06 -0.15 10.50
CA VAL A 352 -5.66 0.19 10.77
C VAL A 352 -4.73 -0.98 10.50
N ILE A 353 -5.09 -2.21 10.93
CA ILE A 353 -4.29 -3.42 10.67
C ILE A 353 -4.13 -3.66 9.17
N GLY A 354 -5.22 -3.50 8.40
CA GLY A 354 -5.18 -3.68 6.95
C GLY A 354 -4.29 -2.66 6.24
N ILE A 355 -4.37 -1.38 6.61
CA ILE A 355 -3.52 -0.32 6.03
C ILE A 355 -2.04 -0.54 6.42
N VAL A 356 -1.77 -0.81 7.69
CA VAL A 356 -0.40 -1.09 8.17
C VAL A 356 0.16 -2.35 7.53
N GLY A 357 -0.68 -3.38 7.39
CA GLY A 357 -0.34 -4.62 6.68
C GLY A 357 -0.04 -4.38 5.20
N HIS A 358 -0.82 -3.52 4.52
CA HIS A 358 -0.57 -3.11 3.14
C HIS A 358 0.82 -2.47 3.00
N VAL A 359 1.09 -1.42 3.76
CA VAL A 359 2.37 -0.69 3.71
C VAL A 359 3.55 -1.61 4.05
N GLY A 360 3.44 -2.38 5.14
CA GLY A 360 4.49 -3.29 5.57
C GLY A 360 4.79 -4.40 4.55
N THR A 361 3.75 -5.02 4.01
CA THR A 361 3.88 -6.06 2.98
C THR A 361 4.52 -5.50 1.72
N GLN A 362 4.06 -4.35 1.24
CA GLN A 362 4.59 -3.74 0.02
C GLN A 362 6.07 -3.35 0.19
N ALA A 363 6.46 -2.82 1.36
CA ALA A 363 7.85 -2.51 1.67
C ALA A 363 8.72 -3.78 1.72
N LEU A 364 8.27 -4.84 2.40
CA LEU A 364 8.98 -6.11 2.47
C LEU A 364 9.18 -6.74 1.09
N LEU A 365 8.13 -6.73 0.25
CA LEU A 365 8.22 -7.28 -1.11
C LEU A 365 9.18 -6.47 -1.97
N ASN A 366 9.16 -5.13 -1.94
CA ASN A 366 10.13 -4.31 -2.67
C ASN A 366 11.57 -4.59 -2.24
N ILE A 367 11.83 -4.57 -0.93
CA ILE A 367 13.16 -4.86 -0.38
C ILE A 367 13.62 -6.26 -0.78
N GLY A 368 12.73 -7.27 -0.71
CA GLY A 368 13.02 -8.63 -1.12
C GLY A 368 13.36 -8.77 -2.62
N VAL A 369 12.68 -8.00 -3.47
CA VAL A 369 12.98 -7.93 -4.91
C VAL A 369 14.33 -7.28 -5.17
N VAL A 370 14.58 -6.12 -4.58
CA VAL A 370 15.82 -5.35 -4.80
C VAL A 370 17.05 -6.10 -4.28
N THR A 371 16.91 -6.83 -3.17
CA THR A 371 17.99 -7.68 -2.63
C THR A 371 18.12 -9.02 -3.35
N GLY A 372 17.20 -9.34 -4.26
CA GLY A 372 17.20 -10.58 -5.04
C GLY A 372 16.70 -11.83 -4.31
N VAL A 373 16.11 -11.66 -3.12
CA VAL A 373 15.44 -12.75 -2.38
C VAL A 373 14.15 -13.19 -3.10
N LEU A 374 13.49 -12.24 -3.79
CA LEU A 374 12.27 -12.48 -4.56
C LEU A 374 12.47 -12.12 -6.04
N PRO A 375 11.69 -12.73 -6.95
CA PRO A 375 11.71 -12.37 -8.35
C PRO A 375 11.28 -10.92 -8.58
N ASN A 376 11.83 -10.27 -9.61
CA ASN A 376 11.48 -8.90 -9.94
C ASN A 376 10.01 -8.80 -10.38
N THR A 377 9.23 -8.02 -9.67
CA THR A 377 7.80 -7.85 -9.87
C THR A 377 7.36 -6.40 -10.09
N GLY A 378 8.29 -5.42 -10.04
CA GLY A 378 7.98 -4.01 -10.27
C GLY A 378 7.11 -3.40 -9.15
N ILE A 379 7.40 -3.72 -7.89
CA ILE A 379 6.70 -3.16 -6.72
C ILE A 379 7.43 -1.89 -6.28
N THR A 380 6.69 -0.81 -6.08
CA THR A 380 7.22 0.45 -5.54
C THR A 380 7.41 0.38 -4.02
N LEU A 381 8.40 1.10 -3.47
CA LEU A 381 8.61 1.24 -2.03
C LEU A 381 7.69 2.36 -1.49
N PRO A 382 6.74 2.08 -0.58
CA PRO A 382 5.81 3.08 -0.07
C PRO A 382 6.52 4.31 0.47
N PHE A 383 6.02 5.51 0.19
CA PHE A 383 6.57 6.83 0.52
C PHE A 383 7.91 7.19 -0.15
N PHE A 384 8.75 6.22 -0.53
CA PHE A 384 10.07 6.44 -1.09
C PHE A 384 10.07 6.52 -2.61
N SER A 385 9.33 5.64 -3.29
CA SER A 385 9.32 5.60 -4.75
C SER A 385 8.62 6.79 -5.37
N ALA A 386 9.07 7.19 -6.55
CA ALA A 386 8.37 8.16 -7.37
C ALA A 386 7.02 7.58 -7.81
N GLY A 387 5.94 8.24 -7.39
CA GLY A 387 4.59 7.78 -7.71
C GLY A 387 3.58 8.86 -7.40
N GLY A 388 3.00 9.48 -8.44
CA GLY A 388 2.06 10.58 -8.25
C GLY A 388 0.79 10.17 -7.51
N SER A 389 -0.07 9.42 -8.17
CA SER A 389 -1.36 8.98 -7.62
C SER A 389 -1.22 8.00 -6.45
N SER A 390 -0.22 7.11 -6.50
CA SER A 390 0.00 6.14 -5.41
C SER A 390 0.39 6.82 -4.10
N LEU A 391 1.21 7.89 -4.14
CA LEU A 391 1.54 8.67 -2.95
C LEU A 391 0.32 9.38 -2.36
N ILE A 392 -0.55 9.96 -3.20
CA ILE A 392 -1.78 10.62 -2.73
C ILE A 392 -2.70 9.60 -2.04
N ILE A 393 -2.91 8.44 -2.64
CA ILE A 393 -3.76 7.38 -2.06
C ILE A 393 -3.17 6.90 -0.74
N LEU A 394 -1.86 6.66 -0.70
CA LEU A 394 -1.17 6.22 0.51
C LEU A 394 -1.27 7.25 1.64
N LEU A 395 -1.13 8.55 1.34
CA LEU A 395 -1.32 9.62 2.33
C LEU A 395 -2.78 9.75 2.77
N ALA A 396 -3.74 9.50 1.88
CA ALA A 396 -5.15 9.43 2.27
C ALA A 396 -5.41 8.26 3.25
N GLU A 397 -4.79 7.08 3.04
CA GLU A 397 -4.82 5.97 3.99
C GLU A 397 -4.25 6.38 5.36
N MET A 398 -3.14 7.15 5.39
CA MET A 398 -2.60 7.69 6.63
C MET A 398 -3.59 8.62 7.33
N GLY A 399 -4.31 9.46 6.57
CA GLY A 399 -5.40 10.30 7.07
C GLY A 399 -6.47 9.49 7.81
N ILE A 400 -6.79 8.29 7.31
CA ILE A 400 -7.77 7.39 7.95
C ILE A 400 -7.21 6.83 9.28
N ILE A 401 -5.93 6.42 9.32
CA ILE A 401 -5.28 6.03 10.58
C ILE A 401 -5.35 7.17 11.59
N LEU A 402 -5.04 8.41 11.16
CA LEU A 402 -5.12 9.59 12.02
C LEU A 402 -6.55 9.86 12.52
N THR A 403 -7.57 9.69 11.66
CA THR A 403 -8.98 9.77 12.07
C THR A 403 -9.33 8.75 13.16
N ILE A 404 -8.89 7.51 12.99
CA ILE A 404 -9.14 6.44 13.95
C ILE A 404 -8.39 6.71 15.26
N SER A 405 -7.15 7.19 15.19
CA SER A 405 -6.32 7.49 16.36
C SER A 405 -6.92 8.54 17.29
N ARG A 406 -7.72 9.47 16.75
CA ARG A 406 -8.45 10.48 17.53
C ARG A 406 -9.43 9.89 18.54
N LYS A 407 -10.04 8.75 18.19
CA LYS A 407 -11.02 8.05 19.03
C LYS A 407 -10.41 6.91 19.84
N ALA A 408 -9.14 6.58 19.61
CA ALA A 408 -8.45 5.52 20.31
C ALA A 408 -8.12 5.93 21.76
N ARG A 409 -8.10 4.94 22.67
CA ARG A 409 -7.72 5.12 24.07
C ARG A 409 -6.20 5.01 24.20
N ILE A 410 -5.48 6.02 23.71
CA ILE A 410 -4.02 6.06 23.74
C ILE A 410 -3.58 7.08 24.76
N ASP A 411 -2.70 6.68 25.68
CA ASP A 411 -1.97 7.63 26.54
C ASP A 411 -1.01 8.42 25.63
N ARG A 412 -1.11 9.74 25.70
CA ARG A 412 -0.43 10.71 24.82
C ARG A 412 0.67 11.42 25.55
#